data_d1da53091411bfb1ba8227bb5c6b26be
#
_entry.id   d1da53091411bfb1ba8227bb5c6b26be
#
_cell.length_a   1.000
_cell.length_b   1.000
_cell.length_c   1.000
_cell.angle_alpha   90.00
_cell.angle_beta   90.00
_cell.angle_gamma   90.00
#
_symmetry.space_group_name_H-M   'P 1'
#
loop_
_entity.id
_entity.type
_entity.pdbx_description
1 polymer ?
#
loop_
_entity_poly.entity_id
_entity_poly.type
_entity_poly.pdbx_seq_one_letter_code
_entity_poly.pdbx_strand_id
1 'polypeptide(L)'
;MMTSMRVLMIAPPGAGKGTQGALIAAHFNIPHIATGELLRDHVVRGTPLGQAVQAYLNRGELVPDQIVLDMVREAVIAAKAAGGGYVLDGIPRNMDQARALYEIGLELGMTADVALHLQADDAELTRRLLARAALEHRSDDTAEVIAQRLALYHEVTFPIVAWYRDRGILVSVDAMRSAQEVGREILVALEAMRPFLEDSPPGERLAPDQAGLREAFGAVGPHRATGGSGGGGT
;
A
#
# COMPACT_ATOMS: atom_id res chain seq x y z
N MET A 1 -6.91 -11.59 -23.64
CA MET A 1 -7.03 -11.72 -22.17
C MET A 1 -6.72 -10.36 -21.58
N MET A 2 -7.55 -9.82 -20.69
CA MET A 2 -7.22 -8.54 -20.04
C MET A 2 -6.03 -8.81 -19.13
N THR A 3 -4.96 -8.01 -19.26
CA THR A 3 -3.77 -8.14 -18.41
C THR A 3 -4.13 -7.83 -16.98
N SER A 4 -3.84 -8.76 -16.10
CA SER A 4 -4.17 -8.66 -14.68
C SER A 4 -3.19 -7.72 -13.97
N MET A 5 -3.70 -6.80 -13.14
CA MET A 5 -2.93 -5.79 -12.42
C MET A 5 -2.43 -6.32 -11.07
N ARG A 6 -1.16 -6.05 -10.70
CA ARG A 6 -0.57 -6.43 -9.41
C ARG A 6 -0.09 -5.18 -8.68
N VAL A 7 -0.82 -4.79 -7.66
CA VAL A 7 -0.62 -3.53 -6.92
C VAL A 7 -0.15 -3.82 -5.50
N LEU A 8 0.95 -3.18 -5.09
CA LEU A 8 1.37 -3.07 -3.70
C LEU A 8 0.90 -1.73 -3.15
N MET A 9 0.32 -1.71 -1.95
CA MET A 9 -0.11 -0.48 -1.30
C MET A 9 0.82 -0.11 -0.16
N ILE A 10 1.49 1.03 -0.28
CA ILE A 10 2.35 1.62 0.74
C ILE A 10 1.67 2.88 1.27
N ALA A 11 1.42 2.95 2.55
CA ALA A 11 0.84 4.16 3.13
C ALA A 11 0.96 4.15 4.66
N PRO A 12 0.96 5.32 5.30
CA PRO A 12 0.83 5.39 6.74
C PRO A 12 -0.52 4.84 7.23
N PRO A 13 -0.64 4.46 8.50
CA PRO A 13 -1.92 4.12 9.09
C PRO A 13 -2.91 5.30 8.97
N GLY A 14 -4.17 5.01 8.68
CA GLY A 14 -5.19 6.06 8.51
C GLY A 14 -5.30 6.69 7.10
N ALA A 15 -4.39 6.41 6.17
CA ALA A 15 -4.40 6.99 4.82
C ALA A 15 -5.47 6.41 3.87
N GLY A 16 -6.27 5.43 4.31
CA GLY A 16 -7.37 4.88 3.52
C GLY A 16 -7.00 3.67 2.64
N LYS A 17 -5.90 2.95 2.95
CA LYS A 17 -5.46 1.77 2.18
C LYS A 17 -6.59 0.75 1.94
N GLY A 18 -7.28 0.33 2.98
CA GLY A 18 -8.36 -0.67 2.86
C GLY A 18 -9.47 -0.22 1.92
N THR A 19 -9.90 1.05 2.03
CA THR A 19 -10.94 1.63 1.16
C THR A 19 -10.48 1.67 -0.30
N GLN A 20 -9.26 2.15 -0.55
CA GLN A 20 -8.72 2.24 -1.91
C GLN A 20 -8.34 0.87 -2.47
N GLY A 21 -7.84 -0.03 -1.63
CA GLY A 21 -7.55 -1.41 -2.03
C GLY A 21 -8.80 -2.17 -2.48
N ALA A 22 -9.90 -2.03 -1.74
CA ALA A 22 -11.19 -2.61 -2.11
C ALA A 22 -11.73 -2.03 -3.44
N LEU A 23 -11.58 -0.70 -3.65
CA LEU A 23 -11.97 -0.03 -4.88
C LEU A 23 -11.17 -0.56 -6.09
N ILE A 24 -9.84 -0.67 -5.97
CA ILE A 24 -8.96 -1.19 -7.01
C ILE A 24 -9.31 -2.64 -7.32
N ALA A 25 -9.45 -3.46 -6.28
CA ALA A 25 -9.77 -4.89 -6.41
C ALA A 25 -11.10 -5.11 -7.15
N ALA A 26 -12.13 -4.33 -6.82
CA ALA A 26 -13.42 -4.39 -7.49
C ALA A 26 -13.33 -3.93 -8.96
N HIS A 27 -12.58 -2.84 -9.24
CA HIS A 27 -12.45 -2.30 -10.59
C HIS A 27 -11.74 -3.26 -11.55
N PHE A 28 -10.64 -3.88 -11.10
CA PHE A 28 -9.85 -4.81 -11.91
C PHE A 28 -10.30 -6.27 -11.79
N ASN A 29 -11.31 -6.56 -10.96
CA ASN A 29 -11.77 -7.91 -10.64
C ASN A 29 -10.64 -8.84 -10.19
N ILE A 30 -9.85 -8.38 -9.21
CA ILE A 30 -8.70 -9.07 -8.63
C ILE A 30 -8.84 -9.16 -7.10
N PRO A 31 -8.22 -10.14 -6.43
CA PRO A 31 -8.29 -10.26 -4.97
C PRO A 31 -7.61 -9.09 -4.25
N HIS A 32 -8.22 -8.64 -3.15
CA HIS A 32 -7.63 -7.74 -2.17
C HIS A 32 -7.05 -8.56 -1.01
N ILE A 33 -5.74 -8.56 -0.88
CA ILE A 33 -4.99 -9.30 0.15
C ILE A 33 -4.56 -8.29 1.21
N ALA A 34 -5.40 -8.11 2.24
CA ALA A 34 -5.15 -7.19 3.34
C ALA A 34 -4.59 -7.95 4.57
N THR A 35 -3.26 -8.00 4.71
CA THR A 35 -2.59 -8.80 5.75
C THR A 35 -3.05 -8.45 7.17
N GLY A 36 -3.28 -7.16 7.45
CA GLY A 36 -3.78 -6.72 8.75
C GLY A 36 -5.20 -7.22 9.05
N GLU A 37 -6.06 -7.37 8.05
CA GLU A 37 -7.41 -7.93 8.21
C GLU A 37 -7.34 -9.44 8.42
N LEU A 38 -6.51 -10.14 7.65
CA LEU A 38 -6.28 -11.57 7.81
C LEU A 38 -5.78 -11.90 9.22
N LEU A 39 -4.81 -11.15 9.75
CA LEU A 39 -4.30 -11.34 11.11
C LEU A 39 -5.38 -11.07 12.17
N ARG A 40 -6.18 -10.00 12.02
CA ARG A 40 -7.29 -9.72 12.95
C ARG A 40 -8.39 -10.79 12.90
N ASP A 41 -8.70 -11.33 11.74
CA ASP A 41 -9.64 -12.45 11.61
C ASP A 41 -9.16 -13.69 12.39
N HIS A 42 -7.86 -14.01 12.32
CA HIS A 42 -7.26 -15.05 13.13
C HIS A 42 -7.39 -14.79 14.64
N VAL A 43 -7.22 -13.52 15.07
CA VAL A 43 -7.41 -13.13 16.49
C VAL A 43 -8.87 -13.31 16.92
N VAL A 44 -9.82 -12.83 16.11
CA VAL A 44 -11.26 -12.95 16.41
C VAL A 44 -11.69 -14.41 16.50
N ARG A 45 -11.19 -15.26 15.62
CA ARG A 45 -11.48 -16.71 15.64
C ARG A 45 -10.71 -17.49 16.71
N GLY A 46 -9.81 -16.85 17.46
CA GLY A 46 -9.02 -17.47 18.53
C GLY A 46 -8.08 -18.58 18.05
N THR A 47 -7.62 -18.53 16.81
CA THR A 47 -6.70 -19.54 16.26
C THR A 47 -5.32 -19.46 16.94
N PRO A 48 -4.49 -20.54 16.91
CA PRO A 48 -3.14 -20.47 17.44
C PRO A 48 -2.32 -19.31 16.89
N LEU A 49 -2.44 -19.01 15.59
CA LEU A 49 -1.82 -17.85 14.96
C LEU A 49 -2.36 -16.54 15.56
N GLY A 50 -3.69 -16.40 15.70
CA GLY A 50 -4.31 -15.21 16.29
C GLY A 50 -3.81 -14.97 17.71
N GLN A 51 -3.71 -16.00 18.55
CA GLN A 51 -3.17 -15.88 19.90
C GLN A 51 -1.70 -15.44 19.90
N ALA A 52 -0.89 -15.95 18.98
CA ALA A 52 0.53 -15.60 18.87
C ALA A 52 0.75 -14.13 18.44
N VAL A 53 -0.11 -13.58 17.57
CA VAL A 53 0.07 -12.23 17.00
C VAL A 53 -0.68 -11.13 17.73
N GLN A 54 -1.64 -11.47 18.59
CA GLN A 54 -2.52 -10.51 19.27
C GLN A 54 -1.75 -9.43 20.06
N ALA A 55 -0.67 -9.82 20.74
CA ALA A 55 0.14 -8.90 21.52
C ALA A 55 0.83 -7.84 20.65
N TYR A 56 1.32 -8.22 19.47
CA TYR A 56 1.92 -7.29 18.50
C TYR A 56 0.89 -6.29 17.96
N LEU A 57 -0.29 -6.79 17.56
CA LEU A 57 -1.36 -5.94 17.05
C LEU A 57 -1.83 -4.92 18.09
N ASN A 58 -2.02 -5.34 19.35
CA ASN A 58 -2.47 -4.47 20.44
C ASN A 58 -1.45 -3.37 20.78
N ARG A 59 -0.14 -3.63 20.59
CA ARG A 59 0.91 -2.62 20.79
C ARG A 59 1.22 -1.81 19.53
N GLY A 60 0.59 -2.11 18.39
CA GLY A 60 0.88 -1.45 17.11
C GLY A 60 2.26 -1.79 16.53
N GLU A 61 2.87 -2.87 17.00
CA GLU A 61 4.14 -3.40 16.54
C GLU A 61 4.00 -4.22 15.25
N LEU A 62 5.13 -4.45 14.56
CA LEU A 62 5.14 -5.37 13.42
C LEU A 62 5.09 -6.82 13.92
N VAL A 63 4.23 -7.62 13.28
CA VAL A 63 4.23 -9.07 13.44
C VAL A 63 5.51 -9.63 12.81
N PRO A 64 6.11 -10.72 13.36
CA PRO A 64 7.31 -11.32 12.78
C PRO A 64 7.18 -11.57 11.28
N ASP A 65 8.20 -11.18 10.52
CA ASP A 65 8.20 -11.15 9.05
C ASP A 65 7.83 -12.49 8.44
N GLN A 66 8.38 -13.60 8.98
CA GLN A 66 8.12 -14.94 8.45
C GLN A 66 6.63 -15.30 8.43
N ILE A 67 5.90 -14.95 9.48
CA ILE A 67 4.46 -15.22 9.58
C ILE A 67 3.71 -14.48 8.46
N VAL A 68 4.04 -13.20 8.25
CA VAL A 68 3.36 -12.39 7.25
C VAL A 68 3.74 -12.83 5.83
N LEU A 69 5.00 -13.15 5.59
CA LEU A 69 5.51 -13.64 4.30
C LEU A 69 4.89 -14.97 3.90
N ASP A 70 4.75 -15.92 4.84
CA ASP A 70 4.11 -17.22 4.58
C ASP A 70 2.63 -17.04 4.18
N MET A 71 1.88 -16.21 4.91
CA MET A 71 0.49 -15.88 4.59
C MET A 71 0.37 -15.25 3.20
N VAL A 72 1.27 -14.33 2.87
CA VAL A 72 1.26 -13.63 1.58
C VAL A 72 1.63 -14.57 0.45
N ARG A 73 2.62 -15.44 0.63
CA ARG A 73 3.00 -16.45 -0.36
C ARG A 73 1.80 -17.32 -0.76
N GLU A 74 1.07 -17.83 0.23
CA GLU A 74 -0.14 -18.62 -0.02
C GLU A 74 -1.21 -17.82 -0.78
N ALA A 75 -1.45 -16.58 -0.37
CA ALA A 75 -2.43 -15.71 -1.01
C ALA A 75 -2.03 -15.34 -2.46
N VAL A 76 -0.75 -15.11 -2.75
CA VAL A 76 -0.25 -14.83 -4.10
C VAL A 76 -0.34 -16.06 -5.00
N ILE A 77 -0.08 -17.27 -4.47
CA ILE A 77 -0.30 -18.53 -5.21
C ILE A 77 -1.77 -18.68 -5.59
N ALA A 78 -2.69 -18.42 -4.66
CA ALA A 78 -4.12 -18.44 -4.93
C ALA A 78 -4.54 -17.39 -5.96
N ALA A 79 -4.00 -16.16 -5.87
CA ALA A 79 -4.24 -15.10 -6.84
C ALA A 79 -3.73 -15.46 -8.24
N LYS A 80 -2.56 -16.11 -8.33
CA LYS A 80 -2.03 -16.62 -9.60
C LYS A 80 -2.97 -17.61 -10.25
N ALA A 81 -3.52 -18.54 -9.48
CA ALA A 81 -4.51 -19.52 -9.97
C ALA A 81 -5.83 -18.86 -10.40
N ALA A 82 -6.20 -17.73 -9.80
CA ALA A 82 -7.44 -16.99 -10.07
C ALA A 82 -7.33 -15.99 -11.24
N GLY A 83 -6.18 -15.86 -11.91
CA GLY A 83 -6.03 -14.97 -13.06
C GLY A 83 -4.81 -14.03 -12.98
N GLY A 84 -4.00 -14.10 -11.92
CA GLY A 84 -2.68 -13.49 -11.83
C GLY A 84 -2.64 -12.04 -11.39
N GLY A 85 -3.74 -11.42 -10.92
CA GLY A 85 -3.77 -10.09 -10.34
C GLY A 85 -3.92 -10.11 -8.82
N TYR A 86 -3.56 -9.00 -8.17
CA TYR A 86 -3.82 -8.78 -6.75
C TYR A 86 -3.68 -7.31 -6.36
N VAL A 87 -4.33 -6.94 -5.28
CA VAL A 87 -4.00 -5.77 -4.47
C VAL A 87 -3.45 -6.27 -3.14
N LEU A 88 -2.21 -5.92 -2.80
CA LEU A 88 -1.55 -6.34 -1.58
C LEU A 88 -1.42 -5.16 -0.62
N ASP A 89 -2.11 -5.23 0.53
CA ASP A 89 -2.15 -4.20 1.55
C ASP A 89 -1.56 -4.70 2.88
N GLY A 90 -0.75 -3.85 3.52
CA GLY A 90 -0.18 -4.11 4.82
C GLY A 90 1.18 -4.80 4.81
N ILE A 91 1.71 -5.12 3.64
CA ILE A 91 3.08 -5.57 3.38
C ILE A 91 3.55 -4.99 2.03
N PRO A 92 4.86 -4.68 1.84
CA PRO A 92 5.91 -4.69 2.85
C PRO A 92 5.81 -3.51 3.83
N ARG A 93 6.34 -3.69 5.04
CA ARG A 93 6.44 -2.66 6.06
C ARG A 93 7.88 -2.35 6.47
N ASN A 94 8.84 -3.14 6.04
CA ASN A 94 10.28 -2.91 6.21
C ASN A 94 11.04 -3.36 4.96
N MET A 95 12.32 -3.03 4.88
CA MET A 95 13.15 -3.35 3.71
C MET A 95 13.36 -4.85 3.50
N ASP A 96 13.43 -5.64 4.58
CA ASP A 96 13.64 -7.08 4.48
C ASP A 96 12.39 -7.76 3.92
N GLN A 97 11.19 -7.34 4.35
CA GLN A 97 9.93 -7.76 3.73
C GLN A 97 9.86 -7.35 2.25
N ALA A 98 10.32 -6.15 1.89
CA ALA A 98 10.27 -5.69 0.50
C ALA A 98 11.15 -6.56 -0.42
N ARG A 99 12.33 -6.94 0.05
CA ARG A 99 13.24 -7.84 -0.66
C ARG A 99 12.67 -9.25 -0.76
N ALA A 100 12.23 -9.82 0.35
CA ALA A 100 11.65 -11.17 0.39
C ALA A 100 10.39 -11.28 -0.49
N LEU A 101 9.52 -10.26 -0.47
CA LEU A 101 8.34 -10.21 -1.33
C LEU A 101 8.71 -10.14 -2.82
N TYR A 102 9.76 -9.40 -3.17
CA TYR A 102 10.27 -9.34 -4.54
C TYR A 102 10.78 -10.70 -5.00
N GLU A 103 11.56 -11.43 -4.16
CA GLU A 103 12.04 -12.78 -4.45
C GLU A 103 10.87 -13.79 -4.62
N ILE A 104 9.88 -13.75 -3.75
CA ILE A 104 8.64 -14.53 -3.89
C ILE A 104 7.95 -14.20 -5.24
N GLY A 105 7.90 -12.92 -5.58
CA GLY A 105 7.33 -12.47 -6.85
C GLY A 105 8.08 -13.01 -8.06
N LEU A 106 9.41 -13.00 -8.04
CA LEU A 106 10.25 -13.57 -9.11
C LEU A 106 10.02 -15.09 -9.23
N GLU A 107 10.08 -15.82 -8.13
CA GLU A 107 9.88 -17.27 -8.11
C GLU A 107 8.51 -17.69 -8.68
N LEU A 108 7.47 -16.95 -8.34
CA LEU A 108 6.10 -17.24 -8.78
C LEU A 108 5.75 -16.61 -10.15
N GLY A 109 6.57 -15.74 -10.71
CA GLY A 109 6.23 -14.91 -11.87
C GLY A 109 5.12 -13.90 -11.56
N MET A 110 5.08 -13.40 -10.33
CA MET A 110 4.02 -12.56 -9.76
C MET A 110 4.58 -11.28 -9.11
N THR A 111 5.68 -10.72 -9.63
CA THR A 111 6.20 -9.43 -9.17
C THR A 111 5.15 -8.33 -9.33
N ALA A 112 5.14 -7.36 -8.42
CA ALA A 112 4.24 -6.23 -8.51
C ALA A 112 4.50 -5.36 -9.74
N ASP A 113 3.43 -4.90 -10.37
CA ASP A 113 3.47 -3.97 -11.50
C ASP A 113 3.55 -2.51 -11.00
N VAL A 114 2.92 -2.23 -9.85
CA VAL A 114 2.82 -0.90 -9.26
C VAL A 114 2.98 -0.96 -7.74
N ALA A 115 3.77 -0.03 -7.21
CA ALA A 115 3.79 0.32 -5.79
C ALA A 115 3.05 1.66 -5.60
N LEU A 116 1.81 1.59 -5.13
CA LEU A 116 0.95 2.74 -4.88
C LEU A 116 1.23 3.32 -3.49
N HIS A 117 1.72 4.55 -3.44
CA HIS A 117 2.01 5.26 -2.20
C HIS A 117 0.95 6.33 -1.94
N LEU A 118 0.18 6.19 -0.85
CA LEU A 118 -0.76 7.19 -0.38
C LEU A 118 -0.06 8.13 0.60
N GLN A 119 -0.12 9.43 0.33
CA GLN A 119 0.50 10.47 1.14
C GLN A 119 -0.55 11.26 1.93
N ALA A 120 -0.34 11.47 3.22
CA ALA A 120 -1.19 12.31 4.05
C ALA A 120 -0.40 12.81 5.26
N ASP A 121 -0.86 13.94 5.85
CA ASP A 121 -0.26 14.55 7.03
C ASP A 121 -0.62 13.79 8.31
N ASP A 122 0.30 13.70 9.24
CA ASP A 122 0.13 12.98 10.51
C ASP A 122 -1.05 13.51 11.35
N ALA A 123 -1.30 14.82 11.31
CA ALA A 123 -2.42 15.42 12.03
C ALA A 123 -3.78 14.90 11.49
N GLU A 124 -3.93 14.85 10.17
CA GLU A 124 -5.13 14.32 9.53
C GLU A 124 -5.24 12.80 9.73
N LEU A 125 -4.11 12.07 9.63
CA LEU A 125 -4.06 10.63 9.89
C LEU A 125 -4.51 10.30 11.32
N THR A 126 -4.02 11.03 12.31
CA THR A 126 -4.41 10.88 13.71
C THR A 126 -5.91 11.13 13.88
N ARG A 127 -6.44 12.21 13.31
CA ARG A 127 -7.88 12.52 13.34
C ARG A 127 -8.72 11.39 12.74
N ARG A 128 -8.33 10.86 11.59
CA ARG A 128 -9.03 9.74 10.91
C ARG A 128 -9.01 8.46 11.74
N LEU A 129 -7.86 8.14 12.34
CA LEU A 129 -7.71 6.94 13.16
C LEU A 129 -8.52 7.00 14.44
N LEU A 130 -8.56 8.15 15.13
CA LEU A 130 -9.41 8.36 16.31
C LEU A 130 -10.90 8.28 15.96
N ALA A 131 -11.31 8.86 14.83
CA ALA A 131 -12.70 8.74 14.35
C ALA A 131 -13.07 7.27 14.04
N ARG A 132 -12.15 6.52 13.41
CA ARG A 132 -12.35 5.08 13.14
C ARG A 132 -12.45 4.26 14.42
N ALA A 133 -11.61 4.54 15.42
CA ALA A 133 -11.67 3.87 16.73
C ALA A 133 -13.07 3.95 17.36
N ALA A 134 -13.71 5.14 17.29
CA ALA A 134 -15.05 5.35 17.81
C ALA A 134 -16.13 4.57 17.05
N LEU A 135 -15.96 4.35 15.73
CA LEU A 135 -16.92 3.67 14.88
C LEU A 135 -16.76 2.14 14.86
N GLU A 136 -15.52 1.65 14.80
CA GLU A 136 -15.20 0.22 14.60
C GLU A 136 -14.81 -0.50 15.90
N HIS A 137 -14.82 0.21 17.05
CA HIS A 137 -14.43 -0.33 18.36
C HIS A 137 -13.07 -1.04 18.35
N ARG A 138 -12.09 -0.49 17.62
CA ARG A 138 -10.74 -1.06 17.52
C ARG A 138 -9.93 -0.79 18.78
N SER A 139 -9.44 -1.84 19.40
CA SER A 139 -8.54 -1.74 20.56
C SER A 139 -7.14 -1.26 20.20
N ASP A 140 -6.76 -1.34 18.93
CA ASP A 140 -5.45 -0.97 18.36
C ASP A 140 -5.40 0.48 17.83
N ASP A 141 -6.41 1.30 18.09
CA ASP A 141 -6.48 2.72 17.67
C ASP A 141 -6.58 3.68 18.88
N THR A 142 -5.84 3.43 19.98
CA THR A 142 -5.65 4.43 21.05
C THR A 142 -4.66 5.51 20.60
N ALA A 143 -4.68 6.69 21.24
CA ALA A 143 -3.81 7.80 20.86
C ALA A 143 -2.32 7.41 20.92
N GLU A 144 -1.93 6.64 21.95
CA GLU A 144 -0.56 6.16 22.14
C GLU A 144 -0.16 5.17 21.03
N VAL A 145 -1.03 4.21 20.70
CA VAL A 145 -0.78 3.22 19.64
C VAL A 145 -0.76 3.89 18.27
N ILE A 146 -1.61 4.89 18.02
CA ILE A 146 -1.59 5.69 16.80
C ILE A 146 -0.25 6.40 16.64
N ALA A 147 0.22 7.11 17.68
CA ALA A 147 1.50 7.80 17.65
C ALA A 147 2.67 6.84 17.39
N GLN A 148 2.68 5.67 18.05
CA GLN A 148 3.69 4.64 17.83
C GLN A 148 3.66 4.10 16.38
N ARG A 149 2.49 3.85 15.82
CA ARG A 149 2.33 3.36 14.44
C ARG A 149 2.78 4.37 13.39
N LEU A 150 2.54 5.67 13.62
CA LEU A 150 3.02 6.74 12.74
C LEU A 150 4.54 6.86 12.82
N ALA A 151 5.13 6.87 14.02
CA ALA A 151 6.58 6.88 14.20
C ALA A 151 7.24 5.67 13.50
N LEU A 152 6.70 4.47 13.71
CA LEU A 152 7.19 3.24 13.09
C LEU A 152 7.09 3.30 11.55
N TYR A 153 6.01 3.89 11.02
CA TYR A 153 5.89 4.11 9.57
C TYR A 153 7.00 4.99 9.04
N HIS A 154 7.26 6.14 9.67
CA HIS A 154 8.29 7.07 9.20
C HIS A 154 9.70 6.49 9.31
N GLU A 155 10.00 5.78 10.38
CA GLU A 155 11.33 5.22 10.63
C GLU A 155 11.60 3.97 9.78
N VAL A 156 10.64 3.04 9.70
CA VAL A 156 10.87 1.70 9.18
C VAL A 156 10.23 1.48 7.81
N THR A 157 9.02 2.03 7.58
CA THR A 157 8.27 1.75 6.35
C THR A 157 8.55 2.76 5.24
N PHE A 158 8.65 4.05 5.57
CA PHE A 158 8.86 5.09 4.57
C PHE A 158 10.12 4.90 3.70
N PRO A 159 11.26 4.37 4.18
CA PRO A 159 12.41 4.06 3.34
C PRO A 159 12.13 3.16 2.13
N ILE A 160 11.09 2.32 2.20
CA ILE A 160 10.68 1.44 1.09
C ILE A 160 10.21 2.24 -0.14
N VAL A 161 9.69 3.44 0.07
CA VAL A 161 9.21 4.34 -1.00
C VAL A 161 10.34 4.65 -1.98
N ALA A 162 11.55 4.96 -1.46
CA ALA A 162 12.73 5.19 -2.31
C ALA A 162 13.09 3.93 -3.11
N TRP A 163 13.04 2.75 -2.47
CA TRP A 163 13.36 1.49 -3.11
C TRP A 163 12.44 1.15 -4.31
N TYR A 164 11.13 1.45 -4.22
CA TYR A 164 10.20 1.27 -5.33
C TYR A 164 10.29 2.39 -6.37
N ARG A 165 10.64 3.62 -5.96
CA ARG A 165 10.94 4.72 -6.88
C ARG A 165 12.12 4.38 -7.79
N ASP A 166 13.20 3.86 -7.20
CA ASP A 166 14.41 3.48 -7.94
C ASP A 166 14.16 2.32 -8.93
N ARG A 167 13.12 1.53 -8.69
CA ARG A 167 12.62 0.49 -9.59
C ARG A 167 11.63 0.99 -10.64
N GLY A 168 11.27 2.26 -10.59
CA GLY A 168 10.38 2.88 -11.57
C GLY A 168 8.90 2.48 -11.48
N ILE A 169 8.48 1.73 -10.44
CA ILE A 169 7.09 1.27 -10.28
C ILE A 169 6.30 2.05 -9.23
N LEU A 170 6.86 3.13 -8.67
CA LEU A 170 6.20 3.93 -7.64
C LEU A 170 5.21 4.93 -8.26
N VAL A 171 3.97 4.88 -7.81
CA VAL A 171 2.94 5.88 -8.04
C VAL A 171 2.56 6.51 -6.71
N SER A 172 2.68 7.83 -6.58
CA SER A 172 2.31 8.55 -5.35
C SER A 172 1.05 9.37 -5.56
N VAL A 173 0.10 9.27 -4.63
CA VAL A 173 -1.20 9.96 -4.66
C VAL A 173 -1.42 10.70 -3.35
N ASP A 174 -1.89 11.94 -3.44
CA ASP A 174 -2.30 12.74 -2.30
C ASP A 174 -3.62 12.22 -1.72
N ALA A 175 -3.55 11.64 -0.51
CA ALA A 175 -4.68 11.08 0.21
C ALA A 175 -5.36 12.07 1.18
N MET A 176 -5.05 13.37 1.10
CA MET A 176 -5.70 14.41 1.90
C MET A 176 -7.11 14.73 1.43
N ARG A 177 -7.41 14.44 0.17
CA ARG A 177 -8.72 14.68 -0.46
C ARG A 177 -9.76 13.64 -0.04
N SER A 178 -10.99 13.79 -0.50
CA SER A 178 -12.05 12.81 -0.27
C SER A 178 -11.69 11.42 -0.82
N ALA A 179 -12.19 10.36 -0.19
CA ALA A 179 -11.93 8.98 -0.63
C ALA A 179 -12.33 8.76 -2.10
N GLN A 180 -13.37 9.46 -2.58
CA GLN A 180 -13.85 9.39 -3.95
C GLN A 180 -12.87 10.03 -4.95
N GLU A 181 -12.31 11.20 -4.62
CA GLU A 181 -11.35 11.91 -5.47
C GLU A 181 -10.03 11.14 -5.55
N VAL A 182 -9.54 10.66 -4.39
CA VAL A 182 -8.35 9.80 -4.31
C VAL A 182 -8.54 8.54 -5.15
N GLY A 183 -9.69 7.87 -5.01
CA GLY A 183 -10.00 6.66 -5.76
C GLY A 183 -10.03 6.90 -7.27
N ARG A 184 -10.62 8.01 -7.72
CA ARG A 184 -10.66 8.37 -9.15
C ARG A 184 -9.25 8.59 -9.70
N GLU A 185 -8.41 9.32 -8.98
CA GLU A 185 -7.01 9.56 -9.39
C GLU A 185 -6.22 8.25 -9.46
N ILE A 186 -6.37 7.37 -8.47
CA ILE A 186 -5.73 6.06 -8.48
C ILE A 186 -6.13 5.25 -9.70
N LEU A 187 -7.44 5.14 -9.99
CA LEU A 187 -7.91 4.36 -11.13
C LEU A 187 -7.42 4.91 -12.46
N VAL A 188 -7.42 6.25 -12.63
CA VAL A 188 -6.87 6.88 -13.83
C VAL A 188 -5.39 6.55 -13.99
N ALA A 189 -4.60 6.62 -12.91
CA ALA A 189 -3.19 6.29 -12.93
C ALA A 189 -2.93 4.83 -13.30
N LEU A 190 -3.68 3.89 -12.70
CA LEU A 190 -3.52 2.46 -12.96
C LEU A 190 -3.97 2.06 -14.37
N GLU A 191 -5.07 2.64 -14.88
CA GLU A 191 -5.51 2.40 -16.26
C GLU A 191 -4.50 2.93 -17.28
N ALA A 192 -3.86 4.06 -17.02
CA ALA A 192 -2.81 4.60 -17.89
C ALA A 192 -1.57 3.69 -17.96
N MET A 193 -1.35 2.84 -16.97
CA MET A 193 -0.24 1.89 -16.96
C MET A 193 -0.53 0.58 -17.72
N ARG A 194 -1.81 0.23 -17.93
CA ARG A 194 -2.19 -1.06 -18.55
C ARG A 194 -1.53 -1.34 -19.89
N PRO A 195 -1.46 -0.41 -20.87
CA PRO A 195 -0.82 -0.70 -22.16
C PRO A 195 0.63 -1.15 -22.01
N PHE A 196 1.37 -0.55 -21.07
CA PHE A 196 2.78 -0.91 -20.83
C PHE A 196 2.94 -2.30 -20.19
N LEU A 197 1.91 -2.78 -19.49
CA LEU A 197 1.92 -4.13 -18.89
C LEU A 197 1.55 -5.22 -19.91
N GLU A 198 0.79 -4.87 -20.94
CA GLU A 198 0.36 -5.80 -22.01
C GLU A 198 1.51 -6.14 -22.95
N ASP A 199 2.43 -5.21 -23.20
CA ASP A 199 3.56 -5.37 -24.09
C ASP A 199 4.77 -6.09 -23.46
N SER A 200 4.77 -6.34 -22.14
CA SER A 200 5.86 -6.97 -21.41
C SER A 200 5.62 -8.45 -21.17
N PRO A 201 6.56 -9.37 -21.54
CA PRO A 201 6.40 -10.79 -21.29
C PRO A 201 6.34 -11.09 -19.77
N PRO A 202 5.60 -12.12 -19.34
CA PRO A 202 5.55 -12.54 -17.95
C PRO A 202 6.97 -12.90 -17.45
N GLY A 203 7.46 -12.18 -16.46
CA GLY A 203 8.81 -12.36 -15.88
C GLY A 203 9.85 -11.31 -16.29
N GLU A 204 9.62 -10.56 -17.38
CA GLU A 204 10.45 -9.44 -17.83
C GLU A 204 9.76 -8.09 -17.76
N ARG A 205 8.71 -7.97 -16.94
CA ARG A 205 8.05 -6.68 -16.73
C ARG A 205 9.01 -5.76 -15.96
N LEU A 206 9.96 -5.23 -16.73
CA LEU A 206 10.71 -4.05 -16.31
C LEU A 206 9.69 -2.92 -16.17
N ALA A 207 9.80 -2.19 -15.09
CA ALA A 207 9.06 -0.95 -14.93
C ALA A 207 9.20 -0.11 -16.22
N PRO A 208 8.10 0.49 -16.70
CA PRO A 208 8.20 1.41 -17.81
C PRO A 208 9.25 2.45 -17.48
N ASP A 209 10.08 2.80 -18.48
CA ASP A 209 11.04 3.88 -18.40
C ASP A 209 10.38 5.09 -17.70
N GLN A 210 11.10 5.69 -16.76
CA GLN A 210 10.63 6.87 -16.02
C GLN A 210 10.16 8.02 -16.93
N ALA A 211 10.63 8.05 -18.18
CA ALA A 211 10.20 9.01 -19.19
C ALA A 211 8.75 8.75 -19.64
N GLY A 212 8.37 7.51 -19.92
CA GLY A 212 7.00 7.15 -20.30
C GLY A 212 6.00 7.36 -19.17
N LEU A 213 6.40 7.09 -17.91
CA LEU A 213 5.57 7.44 -16.75
C LEU A 213 5.42 8.96 -16.57
N ARG A 214 6.47 9.75 -16.81
CA ARG A 214 6.40 11.22 -16.75
C ARG A 214 5.53 11.80 -17.85
N GLU A 215 5.50 11.23 -19.04
CA GLU A 215 4.57 11.67 -20.11
C GLU A 215 3.12 11.30 -19.77
N ALA A 216 2.86 10.09 -19.28
CA ALA A 216 1.52 9.67 -18.86
C ALA A 216 1.02 10.44 -17.62
N PHE A 217 1.91 10.86 -16.71
CA PHE A 217 1.61 11.60 -15.47
C PHE A 217 1.97 13.09 -15.54
N GLY A 218 2.51 13.58 -16.64
CA GLY A 218 3.00 14.96 -16.82
C GLY A 218 1.92 16.06 -16.70
N ALA A 219 0.64 15.69 -16.53
CA ALA A 219 -0.47 16.59 -16.24
C ALA A 219 -0.80 16.72 -14.73
N VAL A 220 -0.19 15.90 -13.86
CA VAL A 220 -0.41 15.95 -12.40
C VAL A 220 0.91 16.29 -11.70
N GLY A 221 1.40 17.52 -11.96
CA GLY A 221 2.59 18.04 -11.30
C GLY A 221 2.37 18.29 -9.80
N PRO A 222 3.42 18.15 -8.96
CA PRO A 222 3.30 18.51 -7.56
C PRO A 222 3.03 20.02 -7.45
N HIS A 223 1.94 20.37 -6.79
CA HIS A 223 1.70 21.76 -6.40
C HIS A 223 2.91 22.23 -5.57
N ARG A 224 3.65 23.19 -6.13
CA ARG A 224 4.67 23.95 -5.39
C ARG A 224 4.01 24.56 -4.16
N ALA A 225 4.49 24.20 -3.00
CA ALA A 225 4.26 24.99 -1.81
C ALA A 225 4.80 26.41 -2.08
N THR A 226 3.90 27.37 -2.27
CA THR A 226 4.25 28.79 -2.33
C THR A 226 4.68 29.21 -0.93
N GLY A 227 5.98 29.25 -0.71
CA GLY A 227 6.57 29.89 0.45
C GLY A 227 6.19 31.37 0.42
N GLY A 228 5.30 31.77 1.33
CA GLY A 228 5.03 33.18 1.61
C GLY A 228 6.24 33.81 2.28
N SER A 229 7.08 34.50 1.50
CA SER A 229 8.08 35.40 2.05
C SER A 229 7.35 36.67 2.53
N GLY A 230 7.11 36.78 3.83
CA GLY A 230 6.73 38.01 4.50
C GLY A 230 7.92 38.97 4.48
N GLY A 231 7.96 39.90 3.54
CA GLY A 231 8.84 41.03 3.57
C GLY A 231 8.43 42.02 4.65
N GLY A 232 9.31 42.20 5.65
CA GLY A 232 9.22 43.35 6.52
C GLY A 232 9.70 44.60 5.78
N GLY A 233 9.07 45.70 6.08
CA GLY A 233 9.44 47.00 5.58
C GLY A 233 8.89 48.11 6.47
N THR A 234 9.80 48.75 7.18
CA THR A 234 9.76 50.07 7.89
C THR A 234 8.72 50.20 8.99
#